data_19ee742a051882802bf5c4d6f15e589d
#
_entry.id   19ee742a051882802bf5c4d6f15e589d
#
_cell.length_a   1.000
_cell.length_b   1.000
_cell.length_c   1.000
_cell.angle_alpha   90.00
_cell.angle_beta   90.00
_cell.angle_gamma   90.00
#
_symmetry.space_group_name_H-M   'P 1'
#
loop_
_entity.id
_entity.type
_entity.pdbx_description
1 polymer ?
#
loop_
_entity_poly.entity_id
_entity_poly.type
_entity_poly.pdbx_seq_one_letter_code
_entity_poly.pdbx_strand_id
1 'polypeptide(L)'
;MTFLSRAFVFLASFSTIAVYGQYDLEEQLRRIEEQNARLQQQQLAMVARMDSAKLAIIRRDLLAKGLPKLQAGDEVIVHAGHMLVYSEKHEVPKWTAHLATPDLITGNLARIDSFLPDPQVKTGTAVTVDYWNSGYDRGHMVPSADMRWNIDALKGTYLYSNVSPQVPELNRGTWAELEDWGRRYVNFSKRRLFIVTGPVLRDGLPKLQNPGHQNEVSIPELFWKVIADLDGDKPKAIAFVMRNAVQEYPPISYAVTVDSVEALSGLDFFPTLDDATEALIEAMREPKDWYAEGDPFFGEVEPMKAPLPKGMFNTVQAKYHVGQTATICGTVVGTRKTVKAKAIYLNFDRMHPHQDFYATIWEYNGPNFSYDPEVYFMNKKICVTGKVTIYDDIPRISINNESEVRTYDEAVGGQ
;
A
#
# COMPACT_ATOMS: atom_id res chain seq x y z
N MET A 1 53.13 16.73 73.85
CA MET A 1 52.27 17.72 73.08
C MET A 1 52.69 17.77 71.61
N THR A 2 52.70 16.71 70.84
CA THR A 2 53.16 16.75 69.43
C THR A 2 52.52 15.64 68.56
N PHE A 3 51.26 15.22 68.81
CA PHE A 3 50.61 14.18 67.99
C PHE A 3 49.26 14.61 67.38
N LEU A 4 48.75 15.78 67.77
CA LEU A 4 47.41 16.27 67.28
C LEU A 4 47.50 17.23 66.08
N SER A 5 48.71 17.72 65.71
CA SER A 5 48.82 18.70 64.61
C SER A 5 48.97 18.08 63.18
N ARG A 6 49.35 16.77 63.11
CA ARG A 6 49.51 16.15 61.77
C ARG A 6 48.27 15.49 61.20
N ALA A 7 47.26 15.17 62.00
CA ALA A 7 46.04 14.57 61.54
C ALA A 7 45.10 15.61 60.90
N PHE A 8 45.10 16.88 61.28
CA PHE A 8 44.26 17.94 60.72
C PHE A 8 44.69 18.44 59.35
N VAL A 9 46.03 18.39 59.06
CA VAL A 9 46.52 18.84 57.73
C VAL A 9 46.28 17.78 56.68
N PHE A 10 46.20 16.48 57.00
CA PHE A 10 45.87 15.41 56.05
C PHE A 10 44.40 15.35 55.72
N LEU A 11 43.50 15.64 56.65
CA LEU A 11 42.06 15.67 56.40
C LEU A 11 41.63 16.90 55.56
N ALA A 12 42.28 18.07 55.77
CA ALA A 12 42.01 19.26 54.96
C ALA A 12 42.52 19.15 53.53
N SER A 13 43.69 18.47 53.32
CA SER A 13 44.20 18.23 51.94
C SER A 13 43.40 17.20 51.17
N PHE A 14 42.86 16.15 51.80
CA PHE A 14 41.94 15.19 51.14
C PHE A 14 40.59 15.81 50.79
N SER A 15 40.03 16.67 51.63
CA SER A 15 38.79 17.37 51.38
C SER A 15 38.91 18.36 50.22
N THR A 16 39.99 19.10 50.13
CA THR A 16 40.26 20.04 49.04
C THR A 16 40.51 19.32 47.70
N ILE A 17 41.23 18.23 47.67
CA ILE A 17 41.47 17.45 46.44
C ILE A 17 40.17 16.80 45.96
N ALA A 18 39.31 16.29 46.86
CA ALA A 18 38.02 15.73 46.49
C ALA A 18 37.07 16.79 45.92
N VAL A 19 37.03 17.99 46.49
CA VAL A 19 36.22 19.10 46.01
C VAL A 19 36.71 19.61 44.65
N TYR A 20 38.01 19.77 44.45
CA TYR A 20 38.59 20.18 43.15
C TYR A 20 38.32 19.10 42.07
N GLY A 21 38.46 17.81 42.39
CA GLY A 21 38.14 16.72 41.46
C GLY A 21 36.67 16.68 41.07
N GLN A 22 35.77 17.00 41.98
CA GLN A 22 34.34 17.04 41.72
C GLN A 22 33.95 18.24 40.82
N TYR A 23 34.51 19.42 41.07
CA TYR A 23 34.34 20.58 40.20
C TYR A 23 34.88 20.35 38.78
N ASP A 24 36.00 19.64 38.63
CA ASP A 24 36.54 19.30 37.31
C ASP A 24 35.62 18.34 36.54
N LEU A 25 35.06 17.34 37.22
CA LEU A 25 34.11 16.39 36.59
C LEU A 25 32.78 17.06 36.19
N GLU A 26 32.24 17.96 37.00
CA GLU A 26 31.05 18.71 36.71
C GLU A 26 31.23 19.64 35.49
N GLU A 27 32.41 20.31 35.43
CA GLU A 27 32.74 21.14 34.26
C GLU A 27 32.95 20.29 32.99
N GLN A 28 33.56 19.15 33.08
CA GLN A 28 33.71 18.20 31.98
C GLN A 28 32.32 17.70 31.50
N LEU A 29 31.42 17.35 32.41
CA LEU A 29 30.07 16.94 32.10
C LEU A 29 29.31 18.05 31.36
N ARG A 30 29.36 19.27 31.87
CA ARG A 30 28.72 20.43 31.23
C ARG A 30 29.24 20.65 29.79
N ARG A 31 30.54 20.53 29.57
CA ARG A 31 31.15 20.66 28.24
C ARG A 31 30.69 19.55 27.30
N ILE A 32 30.56 18.33 27.77
CA ILE A 32 30.04 17.19 27.00
C ILE A 32 28.56 17.43 26.66
N GLU A 33 27.75 17.91 27.59
CA GLU A 33 26.35 18.23 27.38
C GLU A 33 26.18 19.34 26.32
N GLU A 34 26.97 20.42 26.43
CA GLU A 34 26.98 21.50 25.44
C GLU A 34 27.42 20.99 24.04
N GLN A 35 28.44 20.14 24.00
CA GLN A 35 28.88 19.55 22.74
C GLN A 35 27.81 18.64 22.13
N ASN A 36 27.16 17.80 22.93
CA ASN A 36 26.05 16.95 22.50
C ASN A 36 24.88 17.79 21.96
N ALA A 37 24.51 18.86 22.64
CA ALA A 37 23.45 19.77 22.18
C ALA A 37 23.78 20.39 20.81
N ARG A 38 25.04 20.82 20.61
CA ARG A 38 25.52 21.35 19.31
C ARG A 38 25.47 20.28 18.21
N LEU A 39 25.93 19.05 18.52
CA LEU A 39 25.89 17.96 17.56
C LEU A 39 24.45 17.59 17.18
N GLN A 40 23.53 17.55 18.13
CA GLN A 40 22.11 17.33 17.86
C GLN A 40 21.53 18.42 16.96
N GLN A 41 21.83 19.68 17.23
CA GLN A 41 21.39 20.80 16.39
C GLN A 41 21.96 20.71 14.97
N GLN A 42 23.24 20.36 14.81
CA GLN A 42 23.85 20.14 13.50
C GLN A 42 23.20 18.96 12.76
N GLN A 43 22.89 17.87 13.45
CA GLN A 43 22.20 16.72 12.89
C GLN A 43 20.81 17.09 12.40
N LEU A 44 20.01 17.80 13.18
CA LEU A 44 18.69 18.29 12.79
C LEU A 44 18.77 19.21 11.56
N ALA A 45 19.74 20.12 11.51
CA ALA A 45 19.94 20.99 10.35
C ALA A 45 20.33 20.18 9.08
N MET A 46 21.12 19.13 9.24
CA MET A 46 21.50 18.26 8.12
C MET A 46 20.29 17.47 7.61
N VAL A 47 19.48 16.89 8.49
CA VAL A 47 18.23 16.19 8.12
C VAL A 47 17.30 17.13 7.35
N ALA A 48 17.08 18.35 7.85
CA ALA A 48 16.24 19.34 7.16
C ALA A 48 16.76 19.69 5.75
N ARG A 49 18.09 19.78 5.59
CA ARG A 49 18.71 19.99 4.26
C ARG A 49 18.52 18.80 3.33
N MET A 50 18.67 17.58 3.84
CA MET A 50 18.42 16.36 3.07
C MET A 50 16.96 16.28 2.63
N ASP A 51 16.01 16.54 3.51
CA ASP A 51 14.58 16.56 3.20
C ASP A 51 14.23 17.59 2.13
N SER A 52 14.77 18.81 2.26
CA SER A 52 14.58 19.85 1.24
C SER A 52 15.12 19.44 -0.12
N ALA A 53 16.29 18.80 -0.17
CA ALA A 53 16.85 18.29 -1.42
C ALA A 53 16.01 17.16 -2.02
N LYS A 54 15.53 16.22 -1.20
CA LYS A 54 14.62 15.13 -1.63
C LYS A 54 13.32 15.69 -2.20
N LEU A 55 12.68 16.64 -1.53
CA LEU A 55 11.47 17.29 -2.01
C LEU A 55 11.69 18.02 -3.34
N ALA A 56 12.85 18.69 -3.51
CA ALA A 56 13.20 19.34 -4.77
C ALA A 56 13.38 18.31 -5.91
N ILE A 57 14.01 17.16 -5.64
CA ILE A 57 14.15 16.05 -6.60
C ILE A 57 12.77 15.49 -6.96
N ILE A 58 11.92 15.21 -6.00
CA ILE A 58 10.56 14.71 -6.21
C ILE A 58 9.78 15.67 -7.13
N ARG A 59 9.81 16.96 -6.81
CA ARG A 59 9.15 18.00 -7.62
C ARG A 59 9.66 18.03 -9.05
N ARG A 60 10.98 18.04 -9.24
CA ARG A 60 11.62 18.05 -10.56
C ARG A 60 11.18 16.86 -11.39
N ASP A 61 11.22 15.67 -10.79
CA ASP A 61 10.98 14.42 -11.51
C ASP A 61 9.49 14.21 -11.81
N LEU A 62 8.59 14.62 -10.91
CA LEU A 62 7.15 14.66 -11.19
C LEU A 62 6.84 15.58 -12.38
N LEU A 63 7.38 16.79 -12.40
CA LEU A 63 7.20 17.73 -13.50
C LEU A 63 7.79 17.21 -14.82
N ALA A 64 8.88 16.46 -14.76
CA ALA A 64 9.55 15.95 -15.94
C ALA A 64 8.85 14.73 -16.56
N LYS A 65 8.24 13.84 -15.75
CA LYS A 65 7.78 12.52 -16.23
C LYS A 65 6.49 12.03 -15.62
N GLY A 66 6.08 12.58 -14.47
CA GLY A 66 5.08 11.97 -13.60
C GLY A 66 3.68 12.56 -13.70
N LEU A 67 3.48 13.61 -14.47
CA LEU A 67 2.17 14.26 -14.59
C LEU A 67 1.46 13.85 -15.87
N PRO A 68 0.12 13.68 -15.82
CA PRO A 68 -0.68 13.63 -17.03
C PRO A 68 -0.56 14.95 -17.82
N LYS A 69 -0.82 14.91 -19.09
CA LYS A 69 -0.92 16.10 -19.95
C LYS A 69 -2.00 17.04 -19.44
N LEU A 70 -1.61 18.29 -19.21
CA LEU A 70 -2.52 19.30 -18.72
C LEU A 70 -3.55 19.67 -19.78
N GLN A 71 -4.81 19.75 -19.36
CA GLN A 71 -5.91 20.21 -20.19
C GLN A 71 -6.08 21.74 -20.07
N ALA A 72 -6.79 22.34 -21.02
CA ALA A 72 -7.08 23.76 -20.97
C ALA A 72 -7.84 24.13 -19.69
N GLY A 73 -7.28 25.06 -18.92
CA GLY A 73 -7.83 25.51 -17.65
C GLY A 73 -7.35 24.75 -16.42
N ASP A 74 -6.52 23.72 -16.58
CA ASP A 74 -5.91 23.04 -15.45
C ASP A 74 -4.86 23.92 -14.77
N GLU A 75 -4.96 24.04 -13.46
CA GLU A 75 -3.97 24.71 -12.61
C GLU A 75 -3.34 23.65 -11.67
N VAL A 76 -2.02 23.45 -11.81
CA VAL A 76 -1.31 22.47 -10.97
C VAL A 76 -1.03 23.09 -9.61
N ILE A 77 -1.57 22.45 -8.57
CA ILE A 77 -1.26 22.77 -7.18
C ILE A 77 -0.07 21.91 -6.74
N VAL A 78 0.92 22.55 -6.12
CA VAL A 78 2.18 21.90 -5.74
C VAL A 78 2.33 21.89 -4.23
N HIS A 79 2.23 20.71 -3.64
CA HIS A 79 2.54 20.48 -2.23
C HIS A 79 3.96 19.92 -2.05
N ALA A 80 4.39 19.75 -0.80
CA ALA A 80 5.74 19.29 -0.48
C ALA A 80 6.06 17.92 -1.10
N GLY A 81 5.16 16.94 -1.00
CA GLY A 81 5.37 15.55 -1.45
C GLY A 81 4.58 15.15 -2.69
N HIS A 82 3.69 15.99 -3.20
CA HIS A 82 2.81 15.63 -4.30
C HIS A 82 2.31 16.85 -5.09
N MET A 83 1.71 16.59 -6.23
CA MET A 83 1.05 17.59 -7.08
C MET A 83 -0.36 17.12 -7.42
N LEU A 84 -1.24 18.05 -7.73
CA LEU A 84 -2.61 17.74 -8.12
C LEU A 84 -3.22 18.80 -9.03
N VAL A 85 -4.28 18.44 -9.73
CA VAL A 85 -5.24 19.37 -10.31
C VAL A 85 -6.57 19.18 -9.60
N TYR A 86 -7.13 20.27 -9.10
CA TYR A 86 -8.41 20.26 -8.39
C TYR A 86 -9.58 20.51 -9.33
N SER A 87 -10.73 19.93 -9.04
CA SER A 87 -11.96 20.18 -9.74
C SER A 87 -12.92 21.01 -8.89
N GLU A 88 -13.01 22.30 -9.15
CA GLU A 88 -13.94 23.22 -8.50
C GLU A 88 -15.42 22.76 -8.66
N LYS A 89 -15.75 22.15 -9.80
CA LYS A 89 -17.10 21.65 -10.07
C LYS A 89 -17.50 20.46 -9.19
N HIS A 90 -16.54 19.63 -8.85
CA HIS A 90 -16.76 18.38 -8.13
C HIS A 90 -16.28 18.41 -6.69
N GLU A 91 -15.55 19.46 -6.26
CA GLU A 91 -14.96 19.63 -4.92
C GLU A 91 -14.07 18.44 -4.49
N VAL A 92 -13.35 17.86 -5.45
CA VAL A 92 -12.40 16.75 -5.29
C VAL A 92 -11.24 16.91 -6.30
N PRO A 93 -10.07 16.27 -6.08
CA PRO A 93 -9.01 16.30 -7.09
C PRO A 93 -9.46 15.64 -8.40
N LYS A 94 -9.10 16.22 -9.57
CA LYS A 94 -9.17 15.53 -10.85
C LYS A 94 -8.19 14.37 -10.87
N TRP A 95 -6.98 14.63 -10.40
CA TRP A 95 -5.91 13.68 -10.20
C TRP A 95 -4.90 14.22 -9.20
N THR A 96 -4.17 13.32 -8.58
CA THR A 96 -3.00 13.60 -7.74
C THR A 96 -1.82 12.77 -8.25
N ALA A 97 -0.60 13.31 -8.18
CA ALA A 97 0.62 12.63 -8.59
C ALA A 97 1.68 12.70 -7.48
N HIS A 98 2.34 11.58 -7.21
CA HIS A 98 3.44 11.50 -6.25
C HIS A 98 4.49 10.46 -6.65
N LEU A 99 5.65 10.54 -5.99
CA LEU A 99 6.69 9.53 -6.08
C LEU A 99 6.70 8.68 -4.81
N ALA A 100 6.54 7.37 -5.00
CA ALA A 100 6.84 6.39 -3.98
C ALA A 100 8.31 5.97 -4.10
N THR A 101 9.12 6.22 -3.06
CA THR A 101 10.57 5.98 -3.06
C THR A 101 10.99 5.00 -1.97
N PRO A 102 12.15 4.34 -2.06
CA PRO A 102 12.62 3.44 -0.99
C PRO A 102 12.74 4.07 0.41
N ASP A 103 12.85 5.39 0.48
CA ASP A 103 12.89 6.14 1.74
C ASP A 103 11.55 6.14 2.49
N LEU A 104 10.43 5.88 1.80
CA LEU A 104 9.08 5.81 2.41
C LEU A 104 9.02 4.80 3.56
N ILE A 105 9.75 3.71 3.42
CA ILE A 105 9.73 2.57 4.34
C ILE A 105 10.32 2.93 5.69
N THR A 106 11.19 3.95 5.72
CA THR A 106 11.83 4.44 6.95
C THR A 106 11.01 5.51 7.66
N GLY A 107 9.95 6.01 7.04
CA GLY A 107 9.07 7.03 7.60
C GLY A 107 8.26 6.50 8.79
N ASN A 108 8.43 7.13 9.96
CA ASN A 108 7.80 6.72 11.22
C ASN A 108 6.93 7.81 11.87
N LEU A 109 6.71 8.95 11.18
CA LEU A 109 5.85 10.00 11.70
C LEU A 109 4.45 9.47 12.00
N ALA A 110 3.89 9.89 13.13
CA ALA A 110 2.55 9.50 13.53
C ALA A 110 1.50 10.04 12.53
N ARG A 111 0.40 9.30 12.40
CA ARG A 111 -0.74 9.74 11.60
C ARG A 111 -1.30 11.05 12.17
N ILE A 112 -1.76 11.95 11.28
CA ILE A 112 -2.45 13.19 11.66
C ILE A 112 -3.95 12.90 11.68
N ASP A 113 -4.66 13.38 12.71
CA ASP A 113 -6.09 13.09 12.87
C ASP A 113 -7.01 14.18 12.31
N SER A 114 -6.44 15.31 11.86
CA SER A 114 -7.20 16.48 11.39
C SER A 114 -7.00 16.72 9.90
N PHE A 115 -8.10 16.77 9.16
CA PHE A 115 -8.12 17.27 7.79
C PHE A 115 -8.41 18.76 7.78
N LEU A 116 -7.78 19.48 6.85
CA LEU A 116 -7.88 20.93 6.72
C LEU A 116 -8.24 21.35 5.28
N PRO A 117 -8.96 22.45 5.10
CA PRO A 117 -9.08 23.08 3.80
C PRO A 117 -7.71 23.39 3.19
N ASP A 118 -7.60 23.32 1.87
CA ASP A 118 -6.35 23.65 1.19
C ASP A 118 -6.30 25.14 0.86
N PRO A 119 -5.36 25.90 1.44
CA PRO A 119 -5.24 27.32 1.17
C PRO A 119 -4.76 27.66 -0.24
N GLN A 120 -4.27 26.67 -1.01
CA GLN A 120 -3.84 26.86 -2.40
C GLN A 120 -5.02 26.76 -3.39
N VAL A 121 -6.16 26.23 -2.98
CA VAL A 121 -7.40 26.21 -3.80
C VAL A 121 -8.12 27.55 -3.58
N LYS A 122 -8.16 28.39 -4.61
CA LYS A 122 -8.62 29.78 -4.50
C LYS A 122 -10.09 29.92 -4.12
N THR A 123 -10.91 28.98 -4.54
CA THR A 123 -12.36 28.94 -4.24
C THR A 123 -12.69 28.27 -2.93
N GLY A 124 -11.68 27.65 -2.32
CA GLY A 124 -11.82 26.80 -1.15
C GLY A 124 -11.94 25.32 -1.51
N THR A 125 -11.99 24.46 -0.52
CA THR A 125 -12.20 23.01 -0.67
C THR A 125 -13.31 22.57 0.26
N ALA A 126 -13.69 21.30 0.18
CA ALA A 126 -14.51 20.65 1.20
C ALA A 126 -13.96 20.90 2.62
N VAL A 127 -14.82 20.81 3.60
CA VAL A 127 -14.52 20.96 5.03
C VAL A 127 -15.04 19.77 5.83
N THR A 128 -14.66 19.69 7.09
CA THR A 128 -15.00 18.55 7.96
C THR A 128 -16.50 18.24 8.01
N VAL A 129 -17.34 19.29 8.04
CA VAL A 129 -18.78 19.14 8.12
C VAL A 129 -19.38 18.47 6.87
N ASP A 130 -18.77 18.61 5.70
CA ASP A 130 -19.27 18.02 4.45
C ASP A 130 -19.22 16.48 4.48
N TYR A 131 -18.27 15.92 5.24
CA TYR A 131 -18.10 14.47 5.41
C TYR A 131 -18.76 13.92 6.67
N TRP A 132 -19.18 14.78 7.60
CA TRP A 132 -19.70 14.34 8.89
C TRP A 132 -21.03 13.59 8.72
N ASN A 133 -21.09 12.36 9.23
CA ASN A 133 -22.27 11.48 9.10
C ASN A 133 -22.73 11.24 7.66
N SER A 134 -21.87 11.42 6.66
CA SER A 134 -22.18 11.19 5.26
C SER A 134 -22.24 9.70 4.87
N GLY A 135 -21.65 8.82 5.68
CA GLY A 135 -21.46 7.40 5.37
C GLY A 135 -20.21 7.14 4.51
N TYR A 136 -19.45 8.17 4.16
CA TYR A 136 -18.22 8.07 3.38
C TYR A 136 -16.99 8.43 4.21
N ASP A 137 -15.91 7.72 3.97
CA ASP A 137 -14.58 8.08 4.46
C ASP A 137 -14.01 9.25 3.65
N ARG A 138 -13.12 10.00 4.27
CA ARG A 138 -12.20 10.93 3.61
C ARG A 138 -11.08 10.13 2.98
N GLY A 139 -11.34 9.59 1.77
CA GLY A 139 -10.41 8.74 1.05
C GLY A 139 -9.24 9.54 0.49
N HIS A 140 -8.03 9.21 0.90
CA HIS A 140 -6.81 9.82 0.39
C HIS A 140 -6.54 9.39 -1.06
N MET A 141 -6.16 10.33 -1.92
CA MET A 141 -5.64 10.00 -3.25
C MET A 141 -4.13 9.72 -3.18
N VAL A 142 -3.36 10.57 -2.55
CA VAL A 142 -1.99 10.30 -2.13
C VAL A 142 -2.01 9.74 -0.71
N PRO A 143 -1.60 8.48 -0.48
CA PRO A 143 -1.68 7.86 0.85
C PRO A 143 -0.78 8.58 1.86
N SER A 144 -1.31 8.82 3.05
CA SER A 144 -0.50 9.39 4.14
C SER A 144 0.67 8.48 4.53
N ALA A 145 0.52 7.16 4.35
CA ALA A 145 1.58 6.19 4.61
C ALA A 145 2.82 6.42 3.75
N ASP A 146 2.66 6.95 2.53
CA ASP A 146 3.76 7.21 1.60
C ASP A 146 4.53 8.50 1.95
N MET A 147 4.00 9.33 2.86
CA MET A 147 4.56 10.64 3.21
C MET A 147 5.07 10.75 4.66
N ARG A 148 5.12 9.64 5.41
CA ARG A 148 5.53 9.64 6.83
C ARG A 148 7.03 9.89 7.08
N TRP A 149 7.79 10.10 6.05
CA TRP A 149 9.21 10.44 6.10
C TRP A 149 9.50 11.94 6.26
N ASN A 150 8.54 12.81 5.93
CA ASN A 150 8.67 14.26 6.03
C ASN A 150 7.35 14.88 6.53
N ILE A 151 7.42 15.78 7.49
CA ILE A 151 6.24 16.35 8.15
C ILE A 151 5.38 17.21 7.23
N ASP A 152 5.98 17.98 6.33
CA ASP A 152 5.24 18.86 5.43
C ASP A 152 4.61 18.04 4.28
N ALA A 153 5.30 17.00 3.78
CA ALA A 153 4.71 16.05 2.85
C ALA A 153 3.53 15.32 3.49
N LEU A 154 3.66 14.85 4.73
CA LEU A 154 2.59 14.19 5.48
C LEU A 154 1.39 15.13 5.68
N LYS A 155 1.60 16.38 6.13
CA LYS A 155 0.52 17.38 6.30
C LYS A 155 -0.23 17.64 4.99
N GLY A 156 0.48 17.73 3.88
CA GLY A 156 -0.12 17.91 2.55
C GLY A 156 -1.15 16.83 2.20
N THR A 157 -0.95 15.59 2.65
CA THR A 157 -1.91 14.50 2.38
C THR A 157 -3.25 14.67 3.12
N TYR A 158 -3.30 15.46 4.19
CA TYR A 158 -4.50 15.74 4.99
C TYR A 158 -5.22 17.03 4.58
N LEU A 159 -4.89 17.59 3.43
CA LEU A 159 -5.67 18.66 2.82
C LEU A 159 -6.84 18.09 2.03
N TYR A 160 -8.01 18.76 2.10
CA TYR A 160 -9.20 18.28 1.39
C TYR A 160 -9.02 18.26 -0.13
N SER A 161 -8.06 18.99 -0.68
CA SER A 161 -7.66 18.88 -2.10
C SER A 161 -7.10 17.50 -2.49
N ASN A 162 -6.65 16.71 -1.51
CA ASN A 162 -6.17 15.32 -1.69
C ASN A 162 -7.22 14.26 -1.32
N VAL A 163 -8.47 14.64 -1.12
CA VAL A 163 -9.51 13.77 -0.53
C VAL A 163 -10.69 13.62 -1.49
N SER A 164 -11.26 12.42 -1.54
CA SER A 164 -12.52 12.15 -2.23
C SER A 164 -13.40 11.22 -1.39
N PRO A 165 -14.75 11.30 -1.50
CA PRO A 165 -15.65 10.40 -0.79
C PRO A 165 -15.48 8.96 -1.24
N GLN A 166 -15.01 8.09 -0.34
CA GLN A 166 -14.90 6.65 -0.56
C GLN A 166 -15.75 5.88 0.44
N VAL A 167 -16.40 4.80 0.00
CA VAL A 167 -17.03 3.89 0.97
C VAL A 167 -15.98 3.26 1.88
N PRO A 168 -16.27 3.08 3.18
CA PRO A 168 -15.30 2.53 4.14
C PRO A 168 -14.70 1.18 3.72
N GLU A 169 -15.51 0.31 3.13
CA GLU A 169 -15.10 -1.03 2.69
C GLU A 169 -14.08 -0.99 1.53
N LEU A 170 -14.19 -0.01 0.64
CA LEU A 170 -13.16 0.21 -0.38
C LEU A 170 -11.91 0.82 0.25
N ASN A 171 -12.09 1.98 0.92
CA ASN A 171 -10.98 2.78 1.45
C ASN A 171 -10.09 2.02 2.43
N ARG A 172 -10.71 1.25 3.34
CA ARG A 172 -10.00 0.48 4.39
C ARG A 172 -9.65 -0.95 3.98
N GLY A 173 -10.23 -1.44 2.88
CA GLY A 173 -10.05 -2.78 2.33
C GLY A 173 -9.17 -2.78 1.08
N THR A 174 -9.76 -3.15 -0.05
CA THR A 174 -9.03 -3.43 -1.30
C THR A 174 -8.20 -2.25 -1.82
N TRP A 175 -8.61 -1.00 -1.56
CA TRP A 175 -7.81 0.18 -1.93
C TRP A 175 -6.55 0.30 -1.08
N ALA A 176 -6.66 0.07 0.24
CA ALA A 176 -5.50 0.04 1.13
C ALA A 176 -4.54 -1.12 0.79
N GLU A 177 -5.07 -2.29 0.41
CA GLU A 177 -4.26 -3.42 -0.06
C GLU A 177 -3.51 -3.09 -1.36
N LEU A 178 -4.15 -2.34 -2.30
CA LEU A 178 -3.49 -1.88 -3.52
C LEU A 178 -2.32 -0.94 -3.21
N GLU A 179 -2.49 -0.05 -2.26
CA GLU A 179 -1.43 0.85 -1.81
C GLU A 179 -0.28 0.07 -1.16
N ASP A 180 -0.59 -0.93 -0.34
CA ASP A 180 0.43 -1.82 0.25
C ASP A 180 1.16 -2.64 -0.82
N TRP A 181 0.46 -3.07 -1.86
CA TRP A 181 1.07 -3.77 -3.00
C TRP A 181 2.12 -2.90 -3.71
N GLY A 182 1.82 -1.62 -3.98
CA GLY A 182 2.79 -0.67 -4.53
C GLY A 182 3.99 -0.43 -3.60
N ARG A 183 3.75 -0.25 -2.30
CA ARG A 183 4.82 -0.09 -1.30
C ARG A 183 5.72 -1.32 -1.22
N ARG A 184 5.17 -2.53 -1.32
CA ARG A 184 5.98 -3.77 -1.35
C ARG A 184 6.89 -3.79 -2.56
N TYR A 185 6.38 -3.45 -3.75
CA TYR A 185 7.23 -3.35 -4.93
C TYR A 185 8.42 -2.41 -4.69
N VAL A 186 8.20 -1.20 -4.19
CA VAL A 186 9.27 -0.25 -3.84
C VAL A 186 10.23 -0.85 -2.81
N ASN A 187 9.70 -1.55 -1.79
CA ASN A 187 10.52 -2.12 -0.73
C ASN A 187 11.46 -3.21 -1.24
N PHE A 188 10.96 -4.13 -2.06
CA PHE A 188 11.75 -5.28 -2.50
C PHE A 188 12.60 -4.98 -3.74
N SER A 189 12.08 -4.24 -4.72
CA SER A 189 12.82 -3.86 -5.92
C SER A 189 13.86 -2.75 -5.69
N LYS A 190 13.70 -1.95 -4.62
CA LYS A 190 14.45 -0.72 -4.35
C LYS A 190 14.31 0.35 -5.46
N ARG A 191 13.31 0.20 -6.31
CA ARG A 191 12.98 1.15 -7.37
C ARG A 191 11.90 2.10 -6.88
N ARG A 192 11.85 3.29 -7.46
CA ARG A 192 10.80 4.26 -7.16
C ARG A 192 9.65 4.13 -8.17
N LEU A 193 8.46 4.54 -7.74
CA LEU A 193 7.26 4.52 -8.57
C LEU A 193 6.72 5.93 -8.76
N PHE A 194 6.34 6.23 -9.99
CA PHE A 194 5.45 7.34 -10.31
C PHE A 194 4.01 6.85 -10.16
N ILE A 195 3.23 7.51 -9.32
CA ILE A 195 1.86 7.10 -9.04
C ILE A 195 0.94 8.28 -9.27
N VAL A 196 -0.06 8.07 -10.16
CA VAL A 196 -1.13 9.02 -10.39
C VAL A 196 -2.45 8.38 -9.98
N THR A 197 -3.25 9.11 -9.20
CA THR A 197 -4.49 8.58 -8.62
C THR A 197 -5.61 9.60 -8.81
N GLY A 198 -6.80 9.15 -9.14
CA GLY A 198 -7.94 10.03 -9.24
C GLY A 198 -9.28 9.30 -9.32
N PRO A 199 -10.38 10.07 -9.14
CA PRO A 199 -11.72 9.61 -9.44
C PRO A 199 -12.04 9.71 -10.94
N VAL A 200 -13.04 8.97 -11.41
CA VAL A 200 -13.67 9.24 -12.69
C VAL A 200 -14.74 10.32 -12.48
N LEU A 201 -14.50 11.50 -13.00
CA LEU A 201 -15.39 12.66 -12.88
C LEU A 201 -16.26 12.80 -14.12
N ARG A 202 -17.58 12.93 -13.91
CA ARG A 202 -18.56 13.14 -14.97
C ARG A 202 -19.74 13.96 -14.47
N ASP A 203 -20.49 14.54 -15.36
CA ASP A 203 -21.70 15.26 -15.00
C ASP A 203 -22.74 14.35 -14.35
N GLY A 204 -23.50 14.89 -13.42
CA GLY A 204 -24.59 14.16 -12.76
C GLY A 204 -24.16 13.22 -11.64
N LEU A 205 -22.89 13.24 -11.20
CA LEU A 205 -22.49 12.50 -10.00
C LEU A 205 -23.31 12.93 -8.78
N PRO A 206 -23.73 11.98 -7.93
CA PRO A 206 -24.36 12.32 -6.67
C PRO A 206 -23.44 13.16 -5.80
N LYS A 207 -24.02 13.92 -4.87
CA LYS A 207 -23.31 14.78 -3.94
C LYS A 207 -23.44 14.27 -2.52
N LEU A 208 -22.46 14.58 -1.67
CA LEU A 208 -22.61 14.35 -0.24
C LEU A 208 -23.83 15.12 0.28
N GLN A 209 -24.66 14.41 1.04
CA GLN A 209 -25.90 14.96 1.61
C GLN A 209 -25.90 14.71 3.11
N ASN A 210 -25.67 15.74 3.89
CA ASN A 210 -25.73 15.67 5.35
C ASN A 210 -26.14 17.04 5.92
N PRO A 211 -26.73 17.09 7.10
CA PRO A 211 -27.14 18.36 7.70
C PRO A 211 -25.94 19.27 7.93
N GLY A 212 -25.99 20.47 7.36
CA GLY A 212 -24.96 21.51 7.53
C GLY A 212 -23.79 21.41 6.56
N HIS A 213 -23.85 20.58 5.51
CA HIS A 213 -22.83 20.61 4.46
C HIS A 213 -22.70 22.01 3.88
N GLN A 214 -21.48 22.38 3.48
CA GLN A 214 -21.14 23.71 2.98
C GLN A 214 -20.74 23.67 1.50
N ASN A 215 -20.27 22.51 1.03
CA ASN A 215 -19.76 22.32 -0.32
C ASN A 215 -20.49 21.17 -1.03
N GLU A 216 -20.61 21.29 -2.35
CA GLU A 216 -21.27 20.33 -3.23
C GLU A 216 -20.30 19.21 -3.66
N VAL A 217 -19.78 18.46 -2.69
CA VAL A 217 -18.77 17.42 -2.92
C VAL A 217 -19.35 16.25 -3.68
N SER A 218 -18.85 15.97 -4.87
CA SER A 218 -19.27 14.83 -5.70
C SER A 218 -18.81 13.49 -5.10
N ILE A 219 -19.67 12.48 -5.24
CA ILE A 219 -19.36 11.09 -4.88
C ILE A 219 -19.01 10.35 -6.18
N PRO A 220 -17.73 10.06 -6.45
CA PRO A 220 -17.34 9.31 -7.65
C PRO A 220 -17.80 7.87 -7.58
N GLU A 221 -18.17 7.31 -8.73
CA GLU A 221 -18.55 5.89 -8.84
C GLU A 221 -17.34 4.96 -9.03
N LEU A 222 -16.26 5.50 -9.59
CA LEU A 222 -15.04 4.77 -9.90
C LEU A 222 -13.82 5.57 -9.44
N PHE A 223 -12.82 4.84 -8.94
CA PHE A 223 -11.47 5.34 -8.69
C PHE A 223 -10.47 4.59 -9.55
N TRP A 224 -9.44 5.28 -9.98
CA TRP A 224 -8.32 4.70 -10.73
C TRP A 224 -6.99 5.06 -10.10
N LYS A 225 -6.00 4.21 -10.35
CA LYS A 225 -4.61 4.41 -9.95
C LYS A 225 -3.71 3.90 -11.06
N VAL A 226 -2.84 4.76 -11.59
CA VAL A 226 -1.76 4.44 -12.54
C VAL A 226 -0.46 4.38 -11.76
N ILE A 227 0.27 3.29 -11.92
CA ILE A 227 1.56 3.04 -11.26
C ILE A 227 2.59 2.77 -12.34
N ALA A 228 3.68 3.52 -12.36
CA ALA A 228 4.73 3.38 -13.36
C ALA A 228 6.13 3.34 -12.75
N ASP A 229 6.94 2.42 -13.22
CA ASP A 229 8.38 2.37 -13.00
C ASP A 229 9.06 2.88 -14.28
N LEU A 230 9.41 4.16 -14.29
CA LEU A 230 9.94 4.88 -15.45
C LEU A 230 11.47 4.99 -15.44
N ASP A 231 12.14 4.41 -14.46
CA ASP A 231 13.57 4.48 -14.32
C ASP A 231 14.27 3.23 -14.91
N GLY A 232 15.36 3.45 -15.65
CA GLY A 232 16.15 2.38 -16.28
C GLY A 232 15.69 2.02 -17.70
N ASP A 233 16.25 0.92 -18.22
CA ASP A 233 16.14 0.55 -19.63
C ASP A 233 14.82 -0.16 -20.00
N LYS A 234 14.02 -0.53 -19.03
CA LYS A 234 12.75 -1.24 -19.21
C LYS A 234 11.63 -0.58 -18.39
N PRO A 235 11.15 0.58 -18.85
CA PRO A 235 10.00 1.20 -18.22
C PRO A 235 8.78 0.30 -18.32
N LYS A 236 7.90 0.38 -17.32
CA LYS A 236 6.65 -0.36 -17.30
C LYS A 236 5.58 0.41 -16.53
N ALA A 237 4.33 0.20 -16.88
CA ALA A 237 3.20 0.76 -16.20
C ALA A 237 2.10 -0.30 -15.99
N ILE A 238 1.24 -0.06 -15.02
CA ILE A 238 0.03 -0.82 -14.75
C ILE A 238 -1.01 0.15 -14.19
N ALA A 239 -2.26 -0.10 -14.49
CA ALA A 239 -3.34 0.68 -13.92
C ALA A 239 -4.39 -0.20 -13.23
N PHE A 240 -5.17 0.41 -12.36
CA PHE A 240 -6.25 -0.25 -11.63
C PHE A 240 -7.50 0.63 -11.67
N VAL A 241 -8.66 -0.01 -11.84
CA VAL A 241 -9.96 0.67 -11.76
C VAL A 241 -10.87 -0.10 -10.81
N MET A 242 -11.38 0.59 -9.80
CA MET A 242 -12.26 -0.01 -8.79
C MET A 242 -13.53 0.81 -8.63
N ARG A 243 -14.66 0.13 -8.41
CA ARG A 243 -15.91 0.79 -8.04
C ARG A 243 -15.82 1.37 -6.63
N ASN A 244 -16.51 2.47 -6.39
CA ASN A 244 -16.67 3.00 -5.04
C ASN A 244 -17.71 2.18 -4.26
N ALA A 245 -17.38 0.91 -4.02
CA ALA A 245 -18.22 -0.10 -3.38
C ALA A 245 -17.34 -1.19 -2.76
N VAL A 246 -17.93 -2.11 -2.04
CA VAL A 246 -17.24 -3.35 -1.59
C VAL A 246 -16.66 -4.08 -2.81
N GLN A 247 -15.40 -4.46 -2.73
CA GLN A 247 -14.74 -5.27 -3.75
C GLN A 247 -14.76 -6.74 -3.36
N GLU A 248 -15.09 -7.62 -4.28
CA GLU A 248 -15.15 -9.06 -4.04
C GLU A 248 -13.78 -9.73 -4.22
N TYR A 249 -12.99 -9.23 -5.17
CA TYR A 249 -11.70 -9.81 -5.55
C TYR A 249 -10.51 -9.01 -4.98
N PRO A 250 -9.32 -9.63 -4.88
CA PRO A 250 -8.10 -8.93 -4.47
C PRO A 250 -7.70 -7.84 -5.49
N PRO A 251 -6.86 -6.86 -5.08
CA PRO A 251 -6.51 -5.70 -5.91
C PRO A 251 -6.02 -6.05 -7.31
N ILE A 252 -5.21 -7.10 -7.46
CA ILE A 252 -4.62 -7.51 -8.75
C ILE A 252 -5.68 -7.90 -9.80
N SER A 253 -6.88 -8.29 -9.37
CA SER A 253 -8.00 -8.62 -10.27
C SER A 253 -8.65 -7.40 -10.92
N TYR A 254 -8.32 -6.20 -10.46
CA TYR A 254 -8.81 -4.93 -11.00
C TYR A 254 -7.76 -4.21 -11.87
N ALA A 255 -6.67 -4.92 -12.20
CA ALA A 255 -5.67 -4.43 -13.11
C ALA A 255 -6.26 -4.20 -14.51
N VAL A 256 -5.92 -3.07 -15.10
CA VAL A 256 -6.27 -2.67 -16.47
C VAL A 256 -5.04 -2.05 -17.13
N THR A 257 -5.12 -1.77 -18.42
CA THR A 257 -4.11 -0.99 -19.13
C THR A 257 -4.23 0.50 -18.77
N VAL A 258 -3.18 1.28 -18.95
CA VAL A 258 -3.24 2.75 -18.81
C VAL A 258 -4.20 3.34 -19.83
N ASP A 259 -4.19 2.84 -21.09
CA ASP A 259 -5.18 3.21 -22.13
C ASP A 259 -6.64 3.12 -21.65
N SER A 260 -6.94 2.11 -20.82
CA SER A 260 -8.28 1.96 -20.23
C SER A 260 -8.62 3.09 -19.26
N VAL A 261 -7.64 3.58 -18.51
CA VAL A 261 -7.81 4.72 -17.59
C VAL A 261 -7.93 6.02 -18.41
N GLU A 262 -7.17 6.18 -19.47
CA GLU A 262 -7.27 7.33 -20.36
C GLU A 262 -8.68 7.45 -20.99
N ALA A 263 -9.18 6.32 -21.51
CA ALA A 263 -10.54 6.27 -22.05
C ALA A 263 -11.63 6.64 -21.01
N LEU A 264 -11.41 6.33 -19.73
CA LEU A 264 -12.35 6.62 -18.64
C LEU A 264 -12.23 8.05 -18.10
N SER A 265 -11.02 8.57 -18.01
CA SER A 265 -10.70 9.85 -17.34
C SER A 265 -10.60 11.02 -18.32
N GLY A 266 -10.32 10.74 -19.61
CA GLY A 266 -9.99 11.74 -20.61
C GLY A 266 -8.60 12.36 -20.42
N LEU A 267 -7.76 11.76 -19.59
CA LEU A 267 -6.37 12.18 -19.40
C LEU A 267 -5.47 11.49 -20.44
N ASP A 268 -4.25 11.98 -20.59
CA ASP A 268 -3.20 11.47 -21.45
C ASP A 268 -1.95 11.36 -20.56
N PHE A 269 -1.48 10.12 -20.32
CA PHE A 269 -0.38 9.84 -19.40
C PHE A 269 0.96 9.79 -20.15
N PHE A 270 2.05 10.01 -19.42
CA PHE A 270 3.43 9.94 -19.91
C PHE A 270 3.76 10.76 -21.15
N PRO A 271 3.18 11.97 -21.35
CA PRO A 271 3.30 12.77 -22.59
C PRO A 271 4.74 13.25 -22.88
N THR A 272 5.69 12.92 -22.02
CA THR A 272 7.12 13.29 -22.17
C THR A 272 7.99 12.13 -22.62
N LEU A 273 7.44 10.93 -22.74
CA LEU A 273 8.10 9.77 -23.32
C LEU A 273 8.04 9.85 -24.85
N ASP A 274 8.86 9.06 -25.53
CA ASP A 274 8.68 8.88 -26.98
C ASP A 274 7.44 8.00 -27.24
N ASP A 275 6.75 8.27 -28.35
CA ASP A 275 5.46 7.63 -28.71
C ASP A 275 5.53 6.10 -28.67
N ALA A 276 6.67 5.48 -29.03
CA ALA A 276 6.80 4.02 -29.03
C ALA A 276 6.91 3.44 -27.62
N THR A 277 7.63 4.10 -26.73
CA THR A 277 7.76 3.71 -25.32
C THR A 277 6.45 3.94 -24.59
N GLU A 278 5.79 5.09 -24.80
CA GLU A 278 4.49 5.45 -24.25
C GLU A 278 3.46 4.39 -24.61
N ALA A 279 3.20 4.15 -25.89
CA ALA A 279 2.25 3.13 -26.35
C ALA A 279 2.55 1.72 -25.82
N LEU A 280 3.85 1.37 -25.69
CA LEU A 280 4.24 0.07 -25.15
C LEU A 280 3.82 -0.09 -23.67
N ILE A 281 4.14 0.89 -22.82
CA ILE A 281 3.90 0.78 -21.38
C ILE A 281 2.42 0.98 -21.03
N GLU A 282 1.69 1.76 -21.82
CA GLU A 282 0.26 2.01 -21.63
C GLU A 282 -0.61 0.77 -21.92
N ALA A 283 -0.15 -0.08 -22.85
CA ALA A 283 -0.78 -1.35 -23.17
C ALA A 283 -0.48 -2.47 -22.13
N MET A 284 0.45 -2.27 -21.19
CA MET A 284 0.81 -3.27 -20.18
C MET A 284 -0.28 -3.42 -19.11
N ARG A 285 -0.47 -4.69 -18.65
CA ARG A 285 -1.48 -5.00 -17.63
C ARG A 285 -1.04 -6.03 -16.59
N GLU A 286 0.05 -6.76 -16.82
CA GLU A 286 0.35 -8.00 -16.10
C GLU A 286 0.84 -7.78 -14.64
N PRO A 287 0.02 -8.05 -13.60
CA PRO A 287 0.43 -7.88 -12.20
C PRO A 287 1.64 -8.73 -11.79
N LYS A 288 1.82 -9.91 -12.41
CA LYS A 288 2.94 -10.81 -12.11
C LYS A 288 4.32 -10.15 -12.32
N ASP A 289 4.42 -9.17 -13.22
CA ASP A 289 5.66 -8.47 -13.52
C ASP A 289 6.05 -7.42 -12.45
N TRP A 290 5.19 -7.26 -11.43
CA TRP A 290 5.34 -6.30 -10.34
C TRP A 290 5.73 -6.93 -9.00
N TYR A 291 6.04 -8.21 -8.98
CA TYR A 291 6.63 -8.86 -7.82
C TYR A 291 8.15 -8.86 -7.96
N ALA A 292 8.84 -8.31 -6.97
CA ALA A 292 10.30 -8.31 -6.93
C ALA A 292 10.85 -9.57 -6.24
N GLU A 293 12.08 -9.91 -6.53
CA GLU A 293 12.75 -11.02 -5.84
C GLU A 293 12.79 -10.79 -4.32
N GLY A 294 12.46 -11.81 -3.55
CA GLY A 294 12.37 -11.75 -2.10
C GLY A 294 11.05 -11.21 -1.56
N ASP A 295 10.11 -10.78 -2.40
CA ASP A 295 8.75 -10.47 -1.98
C ASP A 295 8.07 -11.76 -1.48
N PRO A 296 7.55 -11.81 -0.24
CA PRO A 296 6.88 -13.01 0.29
C PRO A 296 5.61 -13.41 -0.47
N PHE A 297 5.09 -12.52 -1.31
CA PHE A 297 3.92 -12.75 -2.15
C PHE A 297 4.28 -13.00 -3.62
N PHE A 298 5.56 -13.22 -3.90
CA PHE A 298 6.01 -13.59 -5.23
C PHE A 298 5.30 -14.85 -5.73
N GLY A 299 4.68 -14.77 -6.91
CA GLY A 299 3.93 -15.87 -7.51
C GLY A 299 2.43 -15.84 -7.29
N GLU A 300 1.88 -14.86 -6.54
CA GLU A 300 0.43 -14.65 -6.49
C GLU A 300 -0.15 -14.41 -7.89
N VAL A 301 -1.36 -14.94 -8.10
CA VAL A 301 -2.10 -14.80 -9.35
C VAL A 301 -3.52 -14.32 -9.12
N GLU A 302 -4.16 -13.81 -10.16
CA GLU A 302 -5.58 -13.45 -10.10
C GLU A 302 -6.44 -14.71 -9.87
N PRO A 303 -7.37 -14.70 -8.91
CA PRO A 303 -8.40 -15.72 -8.83
C PRO A 303 -9.20 -15.85 -10.13
N MET A 304 -9.60 -17.05 -10.48
CA MET A 304 -10.44 -17.26 -11.66
C MET A 304 -11.74 -16.44 -11.55
N LYS A 305 -12.10 -15.75 -12.63
CA LYS A 305 -13.34 -14.95 -12.66
C LYS A 305 -14.58 -15.84 -12.73
N ALA A 306 -15.56 -15.60 -11.87
CA ALA A 306 -16.87 -16.22 -11.96
C ALA A 306 -17.67 -15.69 -13.17
N PRO A 307 -18.62 -16.48 -13.74
CA PRO A 307 -19.01 -17.81 -13.31
C PRO A 307 -18.05 -18.91 -13.84
N LEU A 308 -17.76 -19.90 -13.03
CA LEU A 308 -17.10 -21.12 -13.43
C LEU A 308 -18.14 -22.16 -13.96
N PRO A 309 -17.72 -23.26 -14.58
CA PRO A 309 -18.62 -24.35 -14.96
C PRO A 309 -19.49 -24.81 -13.79
N LYS A 310 -20.68 -25.36 -14.11
CA LYS A 310 -21.71 -25.73 -13.12
C LYS A 310 -21.13 -26.59 -11.97
N GLY A 311 -21.36 -26.16 -10.74
CA GLY A 311 -20.92 -26.85 -9.53
C GLY A 311 -19.48 -26.56 -9.12
N MET A 312 -18.77 -25.68 -9.84
CA MET A 312 -17.42 -25.23 -9.51
C MET A 312 -17.47 -23.76 -9.08
N PHE A 313 -16.61 -23.42 -8.13
CA PHE A 313 -16.49 -22.08 -7.56
C PHE A 313 -15.02 -21.70 -7.49
N ASN A 314 -14.73 -20.41 -7.60
CA ASN A 314 -13.37 -19.92 -7.39
C ASN A 314 -13.05 -19.77 -5.89
N THR A 315 -11.81 -19.45 -5.57
CA THR A 315 -11.30 -19.28 -4.21
C THR A 315 -12.05 -18.20 -3.43
N VAL A 316 -12.39 -17.08 -4.07
CA VAL A 316 -13.13 -15.95 -3.47
C VAL A 316 -14.56 -16.35 -3.09
N GLN A 317 -15.17 -17.26 -3.85
CA GLN A 317 -16.50 -17.77 -3.58
C GLN A 317 -16.56 -18.83 -2.48
N ALA A 318 -15.43 -19.40 -2.08
CA ALA A 318 -15.38 -20.47 -1.05
C ALA A 318 -16.09 -20.07 0.25
N LYS A 319 -16.02 -18.80 0.65
CA LYS A 319 -16.70 -18.25 1.83
C LYS A 319 -18.21 -18.41 1.83
N TYR A 320 -18.85 -18.49 0.65
CA TYR A 320 -20.30 -18.67 0.51
C TYR A 320 -20.75 -20.13 0.62
N HIS A 321 -19.79 -21.07 0.65
CA HIS A 321 -20.03 -22.51 0.69
C HIS A 321 -19.64 -23.14 2.02
N VAL A 322 -19.38 -22.36 3.04
CA VAL A 322 -19.01 -22.87 4.37
C VAL A 322 -20.10 -23.77 4.94
N GLY A 323 -19.68 -24.96 5.43
CA GLY A 323 -20.57 -26.01 5.92
C GLY A 323 -21.09 -26.96 4.83
N GLN A 324 -20.96 -26.62 3.56
CA GLN A 324 -21.40 -27.41 2.41
C GLN A 324 -20.25 -28.19 1.79
N THR A 325 -20.57 -29.23 1.01
CA THR A 325 -19.63 -29.86 0.09
C THR A 325 -19.63 -29.09 -1.22
N ALA A 326 -18.47 -28.62 -1.64
CA ALA A 326 -18.30 -27.81 -2.84
C ALA A 326 -16.99 -28.18 -3.57
N THR A 327 -16.91 -27.85 -4.85
CA THR A 327 -15.68 -27.93 -5.64
C THR A 327 -15.11 -26.52 -5.80
N ILE A 328 -13.97 -26.28 -5.16
CA ILE A 328 -13.27 -24.98 -5.20
C ILE A 328 -12.05 -25.11 -6.11
N CYS A 329 -11.94 -24.19 -7.07
CA CYS A 329 -10.89 -24.18 -8.09
C CYS A 329 -10.01 -22.92 -7.96
N GLY A 330 -8.71 -23.09 -8.15
CA GLY A 330 -7.71 -22.01 -8.12
C GLY A 330 -6.33 -22.53 -8.48
N THR A 331 -5.35 -21.65 -8.47
CA THR A 331 -3.95 -21.98 -8.73
C THR A 331 -3.20 -22.11 -7.41
N VAL A 332 -2.50 -23.21 -7.20
CA VAL A 332 -1.65 -23.40 -6.03
C VAL A 332 -0.38 -22.56 -6.21
N VAL A 333 -0.27 -21.47 -5.49
CA VAL A 333 0.87 -20.54 -5.54
C VAL A 333 1.89 -20.75 -4.44
N GLY A 334 1.52 -21.52 -3.40
CA GLY A 334 2.42 -21.84 -2.30
C GLY A 334 2.05 -23.16 -1.64
N THR A 335 3.07 -23.95 -1.30
CA THR A 335 2.95 -25.18 -0.55
C THR A 335 3.84 -25.09 0.70
N ARG A 336 3.37 -25.65 1.81
CA ARG A 336 4.15 -25.68 3.06
C ARG A 336 3.83 -26.89 3.90
N LYS A 337 4.82 -27.76 4.07
CA LYS A 337 4.77 -28.84 5.05
C LYS A 337 5.17 -28.32 6.44
N THR A 338 4.37 -28.61 7.45
CA THR A 338 4.63 -28.19 8.82
C THR A 338 4.75 -29.41 9.73
N VAL A 339 5.87 -29.50 10.46
CA VAL A 339 6.13 -30.55 11.43
C VAL A 339 5.21 -30.42 12.65
N LYS A 340 4.96 -29.18 13.10
CA LYS A 340 4.12 -28.90 14.27
C LYS A 340 2.65 -29.31 14.06
N ALA A 341 2.07 -28.99 12.92
CA ALA A 341 0.68 -29.30 12.61
C ALA A 341 0.53 -30.67 11.92
N LYS A 342 1.63 -31.32 11.53
CA LYS A 342 1.63 -32.58 10.77
C LYS A 342 0.73 -32.50 9.53
N ALA A 343 0.92 -31.46 8.73
CA ALA A 343 0.09 -31.17 7.57
C ALA A 343 0.88 -30.48 6.46
N ILE A 344 0.40 -30.67 5.23
CA ILE A 344 0.78 -29.88 4.06
C ILE A 344 -0.35 -28.88 3.82
N TYR A 345 0.01 -27.60 3.70
CA TYR A 345 -0.88 -26.52 3.32
C TYR A 345 -0.68 -26.18 1.85
N LEU A 346 -1.76 -26.03 1.12
CA LEU A 346 -1.77 -25.58 -0.28
C LEU A 346 -2.48 -24.22 -0.31
N ASN A 347 -1.75 -23.14 -0.56
CA ASN A 347 -2.31 -21.80 -0.69
C ASN A 347 -2.74 -21.56 -2.13
N PHE A 348 -3.98 -21.13 -2.31
CA PHE A 348 -4.56 -20.93 -3.64
C PHE A 348 -4.59 -19.44 -3.99
N ASP A 349 -4.15 -19.11 -5.20
CA ASP A 349 -4.14 -17.82 -5.85
C ASP A 349 -3.33 -16.73 -5.09
N ARG A 350 -3.42 -16.73 -3.76
CA ARG A 350 -2.70 -15.79 -2.89
C ARG A 350 -1.88 -16.51 -1.83
N MET A 351 -0.78 -15.90 -1.42
CA MET A 351 0.11 -16.44 -0.39
C MET A 351 -0.44 -16.20 1.02
N HIS A 352 -0.07 -17.07 1.95
CA HIS A 352 -0.35 -16.83 3.38
C HIS A 352 0.36 -15.54 3.85
N PRO A 353 -0.31 -14.66 4.62
CA PRO A 353 -1.63 -14.82 5.26
C PRO A 353 -2.82 -14.25 4.47
N HIS A 354 -2.67 -13.90 3.21
CA HIS A 354 -3.68 -13.17 2.43
C HIS A 354 -4.55 -14.06 1.54
N GLN A 355 -4.43 -15.39 1.65
CA GLN A 355 -5.21 -16.33 0.85
C GLN A 355 -6.71 -16.26 1.19
N ASP A 356 -7.55 -16.25 0.14
CA ASP A 356 -9.01 -16.32 0.29
C ASP A 356 -9.50 -17.76 0.55
N PHE A 357 -8.66 -18.75 0.21
CA PHE A 357 -8.92 -20.17 0.39
C PHE A 357 -7.60 -20.95 0.44
N TYR A 358 -7.57 -22.03 1.22
CA TYR A 358 -6.48 -22.99 1.22
C TYR A 358 -6.97 -24.42 1.39
N ALA A 359 -6.16 -25.40 0.97
CA ALA A 359 -6.42 -26.80 1.26
C ALA A 359 -5.36 -27.36 2.21
N THR A 360 -5.75 -28.39 2.97
CA THR A 360 -4.88 -29.05 3.94
C THR A 360 -4.85 -30.56 3.67
N ILE A 361 -3.66 -31.15 3.60
CA ILE A 361 -3.47 -32.61 3.56
C ILE A 361 -2.78 -32.99 4.86
N TRP A 362 -3.48 -33.75 5.71
CA TRP A 362 -2.90 -34.19 6.98
C TRP A 362 -1.87 -35.30 6.73
N GLU A 363 -0.81 -35.36 7.52
CA GLU A 363 0.31 -36.32 7.36
C GLU A 363 -0.18 -37.78 7.26
N TYR A 364 -1.20 -38.15 8.04
CA TYR A 364 -1.77 -39.49 8.02
C TYR A 364 -2.50 -39.84 6.72
N ASN A 365 -2.83 -38.84 5.89
CA ASN A 365 -3.41 -39.05 4.56
C ASN A 365 -2.35 -39.10 3.46
N GLY A 366 -1.08 -38.82 3.77
CA GLY A 366 0.03 -38.83 2.82
C GLY A 366 0.10 -40.14 2.01
N PRO A 367 -0.06 -41.34 2.62
CA PRO A 367 -0.06 -42.62 1.89
C PRO A 367 -1.17 -42.78 0.85
N ASN A 368 -2.21 -41.93 0.88
CA ASN A 368 -3.33 -41.96 -0.08
C ASN A 368 -3.01 -41.20 -1.39
N PHE A 369 -1.77 -40.72 -1.54
CA PHE A 369 -1.28 -40.01 -2.73
C PHE A 369 -0.15 -40.81 -3.37
N SER A 370 -0.21 -40.98 -4.68
CA SER A 370 0.82 -41.68 -5.47
C SER A 370 2.06 -40.80 -5.75
N TYR A 371 2.01 -39.55 -5.34
CA TYR A 371 3.04 -38.49 -5.51
C TYR A 371 3.21 -37.66 -4.23
N ASP A 372 4.30 -36.88 -4.13
CA ASP A 372 4.45 -35.92 -3.07
C ASP A 372 3.56 -34.70 -3.33
N PRO A 373 2.49 -34.47 -2.54
CA PRO A 373 1.56 -33.37 -2.78
C PRO A 373 2.20 -31.98 -2.68
N GLU A 374 3.25 -31.78 -1.84
CA GLU A 374 3.94 -30.50 -1.68
C GLU A 374 4.62 -30.06 -2.98
N VAL A 375 5.21 -31.02 -3.70
CA VAL A 375 5.90 -30.78 -4.97
C VAL A 375 4.93 -30.80 -6.15
N TYR A 376 4.02 -31.78 -6.14
CA TYR A 376 3.16 -32.06 -7.29
C TYR A 376 2.18 -30.94 -7.61
N PHE A 377 1.58 -30.32 -6.57
CA PHE A 377 0.54 -29.29 -6.77
C PHE A 377 1.09 -27.89 -7.03
N MET A 378 2.35 -27.62 -6.72
CA MET A 378 2.92 -26.29 -6.88
C MET A 378 2.77 -25.75 -8.32
N ASN A 379 2.28 -24.53 -8.47
CA ASN A 379 2.00 -23.84 -9.73
C ASN A 379 0.92 -24.49 -10.62
N LYS A 380 0.16 -25.44 -10.10
CA LYS A 380 -0.94 -26.07 -10.85
C LYS A 380 -2.28 -25.40 -10.56
N LYS A 381 -3.08 -25.29 -11.61
CA LYS A 381 -4.49 -24.91 -11.50
C LYS A 381 -5.30 -26.18 -11.25
N ILE A 382 -5.88 -26.29 -10.06
CA ILE A 382 -6.59 -27.47 -9.60
C ILE A 382 -7.97 -27.12 -9.03
N CYS A 383 -8.84 -28.13 -8.98
CA CYS A 383 -10.13 -28.10 -8.30
C CYS A 383 -10.12 -29.12 -7.17
N VAL A 384 -10.52 -28.71 -5.99
CA VAL A 384 -10.61 -29.56 -4.79
C VAL A 384 -12.08 -29.70 -4.40
N THR A 385 -12.55 -30.95 -4.25
CA THR A 385 -13.92 -31.26 -3.83
C THR A 385 -13.94 -31.77 -2.40
N GLY A 386 -14.72 -31.11 -1.54
CA GLY A 386 -14.84 -31.51 -0.14
C GLY A 386 -15.74 -30.57 0.67
N LYS A 387 -15.88 -30.85 1.97
CA LYS A 387 -16.60 -30.00 2.89
C LYS A 387 -15.80 -28.74 3.18
N VAL A 388 -16.36 -27.59 2.85
CA VAL A 388 -15.76 -26.29 3.19
C VAL A 388 -15.95 -26.01 4.67
N THR A 389 -14.86 -25.75 5.37
CA THR A 389 -14.81 -25.39 6.79
C THR A 389 -14.09 -24.07 6.96
N ILE A 390 -14.20 -23.42 8.11
CA ILE A 390 -13.45 -22.20 8.45
C ILE A 390 -12.37 -22.50 9.50
N TYR A 391 -11.21 -21.89 9.33
CA TYR A 391 -10.17 -21.83 10.35
C TYR A 391 -9.44 -20.48 10.23
N ASP A 392 -9.32 -19.75 11.33
CA ASP A 392 -8.81 -18.36 11.37
C ASP A 392 -9.49 -17.46 10.32
N ASP A 393 -10.84 -17.51 10.28
CA ASP A 393 -11.71 -16.79 9.35
C ASP A 393 -11.50 -17.10 7.85
N ILE A 394 -10.64 -18.06 7.52
CA ILE A 394 -10.34 -18.44 6.13
C ILE A 394 -11.03 -19.77 5.78
N PRO A 395 -11.78 -19.83 4.67
CA PRO A 395 -12.36 -21.06 4.12
C PRO A 395 -11.28 -22.07 3.75
N ARG A 396 -11.52 -23.35 4.06
CA ARG A 396 -10.60 -24.43 3.71
C ARG A 396 -11.32 -25.74 3.42
N ILE A 397 -10.64 -26.62 2.67
CA ILE A 397 -11.02 -28.02 2.49
C ILE A 397 -9.86 -28.91 2.97
N SER A 398 -10.17 -29.97 3.75
CA SER A 398 -9.22 -31.03 4.05
C SER A 398 -9.31 -32.10 2.97
N ILE A 399 -8.19 -32.41 2.32
CA ILE A 399 -8.06 -33.41 1.26
C ILE A 399 -7.58 -34.71 1.89
N ASN A 400 -8.30 -35.79 1.66
CA ASN A 400 -8.01 -37.10 2.26
C ASN A 400 -7.32 -38.08 1.28
N ASN A 401 -7.56 -37.91 -0.01
CA ASN A 401 -6.97 -38.72 -1.06
C ASN A 401 -6.94 -38.00 -2.40
N GLU A 402 -6.16 -38.51 -3.35
CA GLU A 402 -5.95 -37.89 -4.66
C GLU A 402 -7.20 -37.80 -5.54
N SER A 403 -8.24 -38.61 -5.30
CA SER A 403 -9.49 -38.56 -6.09
C SER A 403 -10.34 -37.33 -5.78
N GLU A 404 -10.07 -36.61 -4.66
CA GLU A 404 -10.74 -35.39 -4.27
C GLU A 404 -10.14 -34.17 -4.98
N VAL A 405 -9.06 -34.34 -5.75
CA VAL A 405 -8.35 -33.29 -6.49
C VAL A 405 -8.29 -33.64 -7.97
N ARG A 406 -8.57 -32.68 -8.83
CA ARG A 406 -8.39 -32.79 -10.29
C ARG A 406 -7.69 -31.54 -10.81
N THR A 407 -6.93 -31.63 -11.87
CA THR A 407 -6.52 -30.44 -12.61
C THR A 407 -7.76 -29.71 -13.13
N TYR A 408 -7.68 -28.41 -13.31
CA TYR A 408 -8.83 -27.62 -13.80
C TYR A 408 -9.31 -28.15 -15.17
N ASP A 409 -8.39 -28.48 -16.07
CA ASP A 409 -8.70 -28.97 -17.41
C ASP A 409 -9.42 -30.35 -17.36
N GLU A 410 -9.00 -31.24 -16.48
CA GLU A 410 -9.70 -32.53 -16.26
C GLU A 410 -11.09 -32.34 -15.65
N ALA A 411 -11.24 -31.37 -14.74
CA ALA A 411 -12.50 -31.07 -14.10
C ALA A 411 -13.52 -30.48 -15.09
N VAL A 412 -13.07 -29.66 -16.03
CA VAL A 412 -13.92 -29.05 -17.09
C VAL A 412 -14.16 -30.01 -18.24
N GLY A 413 -13.16 -30.80 -18.66
CA GLY A 413 -13.27 -31.73 -19.79
C GLY A 413 -14.10 -32.98 -19.50
N GLY A 414 -14.37 -33.27 -18.22
CA GLY A 414 -15.21 -34.39 -17.78
C GLY A 414 -16.70 -34.08 -17.62
N GLN A 415 -17.16 -32.91 -18.01
CA GLN A 415 -18.56 -32.48 -18.12
C GLN A 415 -18.99 -32.52 -19.58
#